data_ec5bcd6c4dda792843fb0cdf116e635d
#
_entry.id   ec5bcd6c4dda792843fb0cdf116e635d
#
_cell.length_a   1.000
_cell.length_b   1.000
_cell.length_c   1.000
_cell.angle_alpha   90.00
_cell.angle_beta   90.00
_cell.angle_gamma   90.00
#
_symmetry.space_group_name_H-M   'P 1'
#
loop_
_entity.id
_entity.type
_entity.pdbx_description
1 polymer ?
#
loop_
_entity_poly.entity_id
_entity_poly.type
_entity_poly.pdbx_seq_one_letter_code
_entity_poly.pdbx_strand_id
1 'polypeptide(L)'
;MRRVYIPKSNGKERPLGIPTMKDRAMQALYLLALEPIAETLADGNSYGFRPERSTTDALQQCFKILVGRKSAHWILEGDIKGCFDNISHQWILDHVQLDKIILQKWLKAGFVYKNQLFPTETGTPQGGIVSPTLANRVLDGLEVILNKKFAITKRNGINHNPNVNLVRYADDFIITGKTKELLENEVRPLVGIYG
;
A
#
# COMPACT_ATOMS: atom_id res chain seq x y z
N MET A 1 -0.34 -23.20 -2.08
CA MET A 1 1.00 -22.61 -1.78
C MET A 1 1.66 -23.37 -0.63
N ARG A 2 3.00 -23.35 -0.52
CA ARG A 2 3.73 -23.90 0.65
C ARG A 2 3.96 -22.77 1.66
N ARG A 3 3.58 -22.97 2.93
CA ARG A 3 3.83 -22.04 4.02
C ARG A 3 5.23 -22.26 4.59
N VAL A 4 5.99 -21.15 4.73
CA VAL A 4 7.31 -21.11 5.39
C VAL A 4 7.32 -19.94 6.35
N TYR A 5 7.94 -20.10 7.51
CA TYR A 5 8.08 -19.04 8.51
C TYR A 5 9.52 -18.53 8.49
N ILE A 6 9.69 -17.20 8.43
CA ILE A 6 11.00 -16.55 8.47
C ILE A 6 11.08 -15.73 9.76
N PRO A 7 12.16 -15.86 10.54
CA PRO A 7 12.33 -15.09 11.76
C PRO A 7 12.49 -13.60 11.45
N LYS A 8 11.82 -12.75 12.24
CA LYS A 8 12.01 -11.30 12.24
C LYS A 8 13.02 -10.92 13.31
N SER A 9 13.61 -9.71 13.19
CA SER A 9 14.54 -9.14 14.17
C SER A 9 13.97 -9.00 15.58
N ASN A 10 12.64 -8.89 15.70
CA ASN A 10 11.91 -8.79 16.99
C ASN A 10 11.53 -10.14 17.61
N GLY A 11 12.07 -11.26 17.13
CA GLY A 11 11.79 -12.62 17.62
C GLY A 11 10.45 -13.21 17.16
N LYS A 12 9.64 -12.47 16.40
CA LYS A 12 8.41 -13.00 15.78
C LYS A 12 8.74 -13.65 14.44
N GLU A 13 7.82 -14.46 13.94
CA GLU A 13 7.94 -15.10 12.63
C GLU A 13 7.06 -14.38 11.60
N ARG A 14 7.57 -14.27 10.35
CA ARG A 14 6.79 -13.81 9.19
C ARG A 14 6.35 -15.03 8.39
N PRO A 15 5.05 -15.26 8.22
CA PRO A 15 4.55 -16.33 7.38
C PRO A 15 4.69 -15.96 5.91
N LEU A 16 5.41 -16.76 5.12
CA LEU A 16 5.48 -16.62 3.66
C LEU A 16 4.66 -17.73 3.00
N GLY A 17 3.89 -17.35 1.98
CA GLY A 17 3.20 -18.28 1.10
C GLY A 17 3.96 -18.42 -0.23
N ILE A 18 4.69 -19.52 -0.42
CA ILE A 18 5.48 -19.75 -1.63
C ILE A 18 4.61 -20.46 -2.67
N PRO A 19 4.21 -19.80 -3.79
CA PRO A 19 3.49 -20.43 -4.88
C PRO A 19 4.36 -21.48 -5.59
N THR A 20 3.73 -22.38 -6.34
CA THR A 20 4.44 -23.29 -7.24
C THR A 20 5.14 -22.52 -8.36
N MET A 21 6.15 -23.11 -9.00
CA MET A 21 6.82 -22.46 -10.15
C MET A 21 5.85 -22.13 -11.28
N LYS A 22 4.87 -23.02 -11.52
CA LYS A 22 3.81 -22.78 -12.50
C LYS A 22 2.96 -21.56 -12.13
N ASP A 23 2.52 -21.46 -10.87
CA ASP A 23 1.73 -20.32 -10.41
C ASP A 23 2.55 -19.03 -10.47
N ARG A 24 3.84 -19.06 -10.14
CA ARG A 24 4.73 -17.91 -10.25
C ARG A 24 4.88 -17.42 -11.68
N ALA A 25 5.08 -18.35 -12.65
CA ALA A 25 5.15 -18.01 -14.07
C ALA A 25 3.82 -17.41 -14.56
N MET A 26 2.70 -17.99 -14.18
CA MET A 26 1.37 -17.45 -14.51
C MET A 26 1.15 -16.07 -13.88
N GLN A 27 1.48 -15.88 -12.62
CA GLN A 27 1.37 -14.57 -11.97
C GLN A 27 2.25 -13.52 -12.64
N ALA A 28 3.47 -13.88 -13.05
CA ALA A 28 4.35 -12.96 -13.77
C ALA A 28 3.75 -12.55 -15.12
N LEU A 29 3.17 -13.50 -15.87
CA LEU A 29 2.51 -13.19 -17.14
C LEU A 29 1.33 -12.22 -16.96
N TYR A 30 0.47 -12.47 -15.98
CA TYR A 30 -0.66 -11.58 -15.69
C TYR A 30 -0.21 -10.22 -15.14
N LEU A 31 0.90 -10.18 -14.40
CA LEU A 31 1.47 -8.94 -13.91
C LEU A 31 1.90 -8.01 -15.05
N LEU A 32 2.47 -8.53 -16.15
CA LEU A 32 2.81 -7.74 -17.34
C LEU A 32 1.61 -6.98 -17.91
N ALA A 33 0.42 -7.53 -17.80
CA ALA A 33 -0.82 -6.87 -18.25
C ALA A 33 -1.39 -5.92 -17.19
N LEU A 34 -1.26 -6.26 -15.91
CA LEU A 34 -1.80 -5.46 -14.80
C LEU A 34 -0.95 -4.23 -14.50
N GLU A 35 0.37 -4.35 -14.58
CA GLU A 35 1.33 -3.34 -14.12
C GLU A 35 1.13 -1.97 -14.79
N PRO A 36 0.95 -1.84 -16.13
CA PRO A 36 0.67 -0.56 -16.76
C PRO A 36 -0.62 0.10 -16.24
N ILE A 37 -1.65 -0.71 -15.97
CA ILE A 37 -2.93 -0.21 -15.44
C ILE A 37 -2.73 0.24 -13.98
N ALA A 38 -2.06 -0.57 -13.17
CA ALA A 38 -1.78 -0.25 -11.77
C ALA A 38 -0.97 1.05 -11.65
N GLU A 39 0.05 1.23 -12.51
CA GLU A 39 0.87 2.44 -12.52
C GLU A 39 0.08 3.71 -12.88
N THR A 40 -0.88 3.64 -13.79
CA THR A 40 -1.71 4.80 -14.16
C THR A 40 -2.69 5.21 -13.06
N LEU A 41 -3.06 4.28 -12.19
CA LEU A 41 -4.04 4.48 -11.12
C LEU A 41 -3.37 4.69 -9.75
N ALA A 42 -2.06 4.53 -9.66
CA ALA A 42 -1.32 4.61 -8.42
C ALA A 42 -1.17 6.05 -7.91
N ASP A 43 -1.12 6.19 -6.60
CA ASP A 43 -0.77 7.46 -5.95
C ASP A 43 0.61 7.94 -6.40
N GLY A 44 0.75 9.23 -6.68
CA GLY A 44 1.98 9.85 -7.20
C GLY A 44 3.17 9.67 -6.28
N ASN A 45 2.95 9.77 -4.96
CA ASN A 45 3.96 9.66 -3.92
C ASN A 45 3.96 8.29 -3.20
N SER A 46 3.58 7.23 -3.91
CA SER A 46 3.75 5.83 -3.51
C SER A 46 4.95 5.22 -4.23
N TYR A 47 5.85 4.53 -3.51
CA TYR A 47 7.16 4.11 -4.04
C TYR A 47 7.43 2.61 -3.91
N GLY A 48 7.00 1.97 -2.81
CA GLY A 48 7.30 0.56 -2.57
C GLY A 48 6.64 -0.39 -3.58
N PHE A 49 7.36 -1.42 -4.01
CA PHE A 49 6.89 -2.46 -4.93
C PHE A 49 6.43 -1.94 -6.31
N ARG A 50 6.92 -0.81 -6.75
CA ARG A 50 6.59 -0.23 -8.06
C ARG A 50 7.80 -0.26 -8.99
N PRO A 51 7.61 -0.50 -10.30
CA PRO A 51 8.68 -0.43 -11.27
C PRO A 51 9.27 0.98 -11.32
N GLU A 52 10.57 1.04 -11.58
CA GLU A 52 11.36 2.29 -11.73
C GLU A 52 11.28 3.24 -10.51
N ARG A 53 10.86 2.75 -9.34
CA ARG A 53 10.80 3.51 -8.09
C ARG A 53 11.62 2.85 -6.98
N SER A 54 12.37 3.65 -6.25
CA SER A 54 13.29 3.21 -5.22
C SER A 54 13.04 3.87 -3.87
N THR A 55 13.70 3.37 -2.83
CA THR A 55 13.74 4.03 -1.52
C THR A 55 14.37 5.41 -1.60
N THR A 56 15.33 5.62 -2.50
CA THR A 56 15.98 6.92 -2.73
C THR A 56 14.97 7.96 -3.21
N ASP A 57 14.05 7.58 -4.10
CA ASP A 57 13.01 8.49 -4.61
C ASP A 57 12.04 8.88 -3.48
N ALA A 58 11.66 7.93 -2.63
CA ALA A 58 10.85 8.20 -1.44
C ALA A 58 11.57 9.17 -0.48
N LEU A 59 12.86 8.95 -0.22
CA LEU A 59 13.67 9.84 0.62
C LEU A 59 13.82 11.24 0.02
N GLN A 60 14.02 11.33 -1.30
CA GLN A 60 14.06 12.63 -1.99
C GLN A 60 12.74 13.37 -1.86
N GLN A 61 11.61 12.67 -1.95
CA GLN A 61 10.30 13.29 -1.75
C GLN A 61 10.10 13.74 -0.30
N CYS A 62 10.50 12.92 0.68
CA CYS A 62 10.51 13.34 2.09
C CYS A 62 11.35 14.62 2.28
N PHE A 63 12.55 14.66 1.68
CA PHE A 63 13.39 15.85 1.75
C PHE A 63 12.70 17.09 1.17
N LYS A 64 12.07 16.97 -0.01
CA LYS A 64 11.36 18.08 -0.67
C LYS A 64 10.23 18.65 0.19
N ILE A 65 9.47 17.80 0.89
CA ILE A 65 8.30 18.24 1.67
C ILE A 65 8.65 18.71 3.09
N LEU A 66 9.82 18.31 3.62
CA LEU A 66 10.25 18.63 4.99
C LEU A 66 11.25 19.77 5.06
N VAL A 67 12.01 20.03 3.99
CA VAL A 67 13.04 21.06 4.00
C VAL A 67 12.49 22.38 3.44
N GLY A 68 12.63 23.45 4.25
CA GLY A 68 12.27 24.79 3.84
C GLY A 68 11.49 25.55 4.90
N ARG A 69 11.54 26.90 4.84
CA ARG A 69 10.90 27.79 5.83
C ARG A 69 9.35 27.70 5.86
N LYS A 70 8.73 27.19 4.80
CA LYS A 70 7.28 27.04 4.66
C LYS A 70 6.82 25.58 4.70
N SER A 71 7.73 24.66 5.01
CA SER A 71 7.45 23.22 5.09
C SER A 71 6.55 22.89 6.28
N ALA A 72 6.02 21.67 6.29
CA ALA A 72 5.31 21.13 7.43
C ALA A 72 6.24 20.97 8.62
N HIS A 73 5.71 21.19 9.83
CA HIS A 73 6.45 21.04 11.09
C HIS A 73 6.06 19.77 11.86
N TRP A 74 5.00 19.10 11.40
CA TRP A 74 4.48 17.90 12.04
C TRP A 74 4.38 16.74 11.06
N ILE A 75 4.68 15.55 11.55
CA ILE A 75 4.64 14.31 10.79
C ILE A 75 3.77 13.32 11.54
N LEU A 76 2.85 12.67 10.82
CA LEU A 76 2.15 11.47 11.23
C LEU A 76 2.84 10.31 10.52
N GLU A 77 3.48 9.43 11.28
CA GLU A 77 4.04 8.17 10.80
C GLU A 77 3.04 7.05 11.07
N GLY A 78 2.89 6.14 10.11
CA GLY A 78 2.01 5.01 10.22
C GLY A 78 2.53 3.78 9.49
N ASP A 79 2.16 2.61 10.02
CA ASP A 79 2.38 1.28 9.46
C ASP A 79 1.03 0.55 9.47
N ILE A 80 0.66 -0.06 8.34
CA ILE A 80 -0.59 -0.81 8.23
C ILE A 80 -0.37 -2.23 8.73
N LYS A 81 -0.79 -2.47 9.97
CA LYS A 81 -0.60 -3.75 10.63
C LYS A 81 -1.25 -4.89 9.87
N GLY A 82 -0.42 -5.84 9.44
CA GLY A 82 -0.91 -7.03 8.74
C GLY A 82 -1.54 -6.73 7.39
N CYS A 83 -1.06 -5.70 6.69
CA CYS A 83 -1.59 -5.24 5.41
C CYS A 83 -1.91 -6.40 4.47
N PHE A 84 -0.95 -7.28 4.19
CA PHE A 84 -1.14 -8.41 3.28
C PHE A 84 -2.15 -9.45 3.78
N ASP A 85 -2.34 -9.58 5.09
CA ASP A 85 -3.18 -10.62 5.69
C ASP A 85 -4.65 -10.19 5.78
N ASN A 86 -4.92 -8.88 5.76
CA ASN A 86 -6.26 -8.32 5.99
C ASN A 86 -6.96 -7.79 4.73
N ILE A 87 -6.31 -7.86 3.56
CA ILE A 87 -6.91 -7.36 2.31
C ILE A 87 -8.19 -8.15 1.97
N SER A 88 -9.28 -7.45 1.70
CA SER A 88 -10.54 -8.03 1.28
C SER A 88 -10.43 -8.66 -0.11
N HIS A 89 -10.69 -9.97 -0.21
CA HIS A 89 -10.76 -10.66 -1.51
C HIS A 89 -11.85 -10.06 -2.40
N GLN A 90 -13.00 -9.68 -1.82
CA GLN A 90 -14.10 -9.10 -2.58
C GLN A 90 -13.69 -7.76 -3.19
N TRP A 91 -13.01 -6.91 -2.41
CA TRP A 91 -12.53 -5.63 -2.91
C TRP A 91 -11.58 -5.82 -4.10
N ILE A 92 -10.62 -6.76 -3.99
CA ILE A 92 -9.69 -7.06 -5.09
C ILE A 92 -10.46 -7.52 -6.34
N LEU A 93 -11.43 -8.44 -6.18
CA LEU A 93 -12.22 -8.96 -7.29
C LEU A 93 -13.05 -7.87 -7.99
N ASP A 94 -13.49 -6.86 -7.26
CA ASP A 94 -14.32 -5.79 -7.81
C ASP A 94 -13.49 -4.68 -8.48
N HIS A 95 -12.27 -4.41 -7.99
CA HIS A 95 -11.52 -3.22 -8.39
C HIS A 95 -10.25 -3.52 -9.21
N VAL A 96 -9.76 -4.76 -9.22
CA VAL A 96 -8.54 -5.10 -9.97
C VAL A 96 -8.90 -5.60 -11.37
N GLN A 97 -8.28 -5.02 -12.39
CA GLN A 97 -8.52 -5.31 -13.81
C GLN A 97 -7.73 -6.56 -14.24
N LEU A 98 -8.12 -7.70 -13.70
CA LEU A 98 -7.63 -9.04 -14.09
C LEU A 98 -8.80 -9.99 -14.30
N ASP A 99 -8.53 -11.13 -14.98
CA ASP A 99 -9.49 -12.22 -15.06
C ASP A 99 -9.92 -12.64 -13.65
N LYS A 100 -11.21 -12.47 -13.36
CA LYS A 100 -11.78 -12.69 -12.01
C LYS A 100 -11.72 -14.16 -11.57
N ILE A 101 -11.80 -15.09 -12.53
CA ILE A 101 -11.74 -16.53 -12.23
C ILE A 101 -10.32 -16.90 -11.79
N ILE A 102 -9.33 -16.42 -12.51
CA ILE A 102 -7.91 -16.66 -12.19
C ILE A 102 -7.55 -16.00 -10.86
N LEU A 103 -7.93 -14.73 -10.71
CA LEU A 103 -7.67 -13.97 -9.48
C LEU A 103 -8.31 -14.65 -8.26
N GLN A 104 -9.55 -15.09 -8.36
CA GLN A 104 -10.24 -15.82 -7.30
C GLN A 104 -9.54 -17.14 -6.93
N LYS A 105 -9.04 -17.88 -7.95
CA LYS A 105 -8.28 -19.12 -7.71
C LYS A 105 -6.98 -18.84 -6.93
N TRP A 106 -6.28 -17.75 -7.24
CA TRP A 106 -5.06 -17.39 -6.51
C TRP A 106 -5.36 -16.96 -5.07
N LEU A 107 -6.37 -16.14 -4.87
CA LEU A 107 -6.77 -15.65 -3.54
C LEU A 107 -7.24 -16.79 -2.64
N LYS A 108 -8.02 -17.74 -3.20
CA LYS A 108 -8.59 -18.90 -2.46
C LYS A 108 -7.71 -20.15 -2.49
N ALA A 109 -6.50 -20.09 -3.04
CA ALA A 109 -5.64 -21.27 -3.21
C ALA A 109 -5.25 -21.96 -1.90
N GLY A 110 -5.37 -21.29 -0.76
CA GLY A 110 -4.94 -21.78 0.52
C GLY A 110 -3.42 -22.02 0.60
N PHE A 111 -2.97 -22.55 1.72
CA PHE A 111 -1.57 -22.92 1.91
C PHE A 111 -1.43 -24.28 2.58
N VAL A 112 -0.36 -24.98 2.25
CA VAL A 112 0.01 -26.25 2.87
C VAL A 112 1.08 -26.00 3.94
N TYR A 113 0.80 -26.46 5.15
CA TYR A 113 1.73 -26.44 6.27
C TYR A 113 1.68 -27.78 7.00
N LYS A 114 2.84 -28.39 7.24
CA LYS A 114 2.93 -29.74 7.88
C LYS A 114 2.00 -30.80 7.21
N ASN A 115 1.98 -30.79 5.87
CA ASN A 115 1.15 -31.67 5.04
C ASN A 115 -0.38 -31.50 5.21
N GLN A 116 -0.85 -30.42 5.80
CA GLN A 116 -2.27 -30.08 5.91
C GLN A 116 -2.57 -28.83 5.07
N LEU A 117 -3.73 -28.82 4.42
CA LEU A 117 -4.22 -27.68 3.64
C LEU A 117 -5.08 -26.78 4.52
N PHE A 118 -4.73 -25.50 4.54
CA PHE A 118 -5.47 -24.45 5.22
C PHE A 118 -6.08 -23.50 4.19
N PRO A 119 -7.37 -23.15 4.31
CA PRO A 119 -8.01 -22.18 3.44
C PRO A 119 -7.46 -20.78 3.69
N THR A 120 -7.63 -19.89 2.69
CA THR A 120 -7.37 -18.45 2.79
C THR A 120 -8.66 -17.71 2.51
N GLU A 121 -9.17 -16.97 3.49
CA GLU A 121 -10.44 -16.22 3.39
C GLU A 121 -10.21 -14.73 3.15
N THR A 122 -9.07 -14.22 3.61
CA THR A 122 -8.65 -12.82 3.45
C THR A 122 -7.17 -12.76 3.09
N GLY A 123 -6.72 -11.61 2.64
CA GLY A 123 -5.32 -11.34 2.38
C GLY A 123 -4.80 -11.86 1.06
N THR A 124 -3.58 -11.45 0.77
CA THR A 124 -2.79 -11.96 -0.36
C THR A 124 -1.54 -12.66 0.15
N PRO A 125 -1.08 -13.74 -0.50
CA PRO A 125 0.08 -14.48 -0.01
C PRO A 125 1.35 -13.64 -0.03
N GLN A 126 1.98 -13.45 1.11
CA GLN A 126 3.33 -12.87 1.18
C GLN A 126 4.32 -13.82 0.48
N GLY A 127 4.78 -13.44 -0.72
CA GLY A 127 5.65 -14.24 -1.59
C GLY A 127 5.03 -14.61 -2.94
N GLY A 128 3.78 -14.24 -3.21
CA GLY A 128 3.22 -14.22 -4.55
C GLY A 128 3.81 -13.09 -5.40
N ILE A 129 4.03 -13.30 -6.69
CA ILE A 129 4.60 -12.30 -7.60
C ILE A 129 3.65 -11.10 -7.78
N VAL A 130 2.35 -11.35 -7.88
CA VAL A 130 1.33 -10.32 -8.08
C VAL A 130 0.91 -9.63 -6.77
N SER A 131 1.18 -10.25 -5.62
CA SER A 131 0.68 -9.78 -4.31
C SER A 131 1.11 -8.36 -3.94
N PRO A 132 2.35 -7.91 -4.20
CA PRO A 132 2.75 -6.52 -3.93
C PRO A 132 1.94 -5.49 -4.72
N THR A 133 1.67 -5.77 -6.00
CA THR A 133 0.86 -4.90 -6.85
C THR A 133 -0.59 -4.88 -6.40
N LEU A 134 -1.16 -6.02 -5.99
CA LEU A 134 -2.50 -6.08 -5.42
C LEU A 134 -2.60 -5.28 -4.12
N ALA A 135 -1.62 -5.38 -3.23
CA ALA A 135 -1.58 -4.60 -2.00
C ALA A 135 -1.52 -3.09 -2.29
N ASN A 136 -0.64 -2.66 -3.20
CA ASN A 136 -0.58 -1.26 -3.62
C ASN A 136 -1.93 -0.77 -4.16
N ARG A 137 -2.61 -1.55 -5.00
CA ARG A 137 -3.93 -1.18 -5.57
C ARG A 137 -4.99 -0.93 -4.48
N VAL A 138 -4.93 -1.69 -3.38
CA VAL A 138 -5.85 -1.49 -2.24
C VAL A 138 -5.52 -0.21 -1.47
N LEU A 139 -4.24 0.14 -1.38
CA LEU A 139 -3.77 1.30 -0.64
C LEU A 139 -3.77 2.61 -1.46
N ASP A 140 -3.89 2.52 -2.78
CA ASP A 140 -3.94 3.68 -3.66
C ASP A 140 -5.27 4.45 -3.51
N GLY A 141 -5.19 5.76 -3.74
CA GLY A 141 -6.29 6.70 -3.61
C GLY A 141 -6.27 7.52 -2.33
N LEU A 142 -5.47 7.15 -1.33
CA LEU A 142 -5.31 7.94 -0.10
C LEU A 142 -4.77 9.34 -0.40
N GLU A 143 -3.77 9.45 -1.29
CA GLU A 143 -3.21 10.74 -1.69
C GLU A 143 -4.26 11.64 -2.36
N VAL A 144 -5.09 11.06 -3.22
CA VAL A 144 -6.17 11.80 -3.90
C VAL A 144 -7.17 12.37 -2.89
N ILE A 145 -7.55 11.59 -1.89
CA ILE A 145 -8.47 12.01 -0.83
C ILE A 145 -7.87 13.12 0.02
N LEU A 146 -6.61 12.96 0.42
CA LEU A 146 -5.88 13.98 1.18
C LEU A 146 -5.77 15.28 0.38
N ASN A 147 -5.36 15.22 -0.88
CA ASN A 147 -5.24 16.38 -1.74
C ASN A 147 -6.57 17.09 -1.97
N LYS A 148 -7.67 16.35 -2.09
CA LYS A 148 -9.02 16.92 -2.22
C LYS A 148 -9.49 17.61 -0.95
N LYS A 149 -9.30 16.96 0.21
CA LYS A 149 -9.77 17.52 1.49
C LYS A 149 -8.92 18.68 1.98
N PHE A 150 -7.62 18.61 1.79
CA PHE A 150 -6.64 19.58 2.27
C PHE A 150 -6.04 20.44 1.16
N ALA A 151 -6.82 20.72 0.13
CA ALA A 151 -6.41 21.61 -0.96
C ALA A 151 -6.01 23.01 -0.44
N ILE A 152 -5.08 23.65 -1.13
CA ILE A 152 -4.71 25.04 -0.84
C ILE A 152 -5.93 25.91 -1.10
N THR A 153 -6.35 26.67 -0.09
CA THR A 153 -7.47 27.61 -0.19
C THR A 153 -6.98 29.06 -0.16
N LYS A 154 -7.70 29.95 -0.85
CA LYS A 154 -7.42 31.38 -0.84
C LYS A 154 -8.50 32.09 -0.02
N ARG A 155 -8.10 32.78 1.07
CA ARG A 155 -9.00 33.60 1.92
C ARG A 155 -8.43 35.01 2.03
N ASN A 156 -9.22 36.01 1.73
CA ASN A 156 -8.81 37.42 1.78
C ASN A 156 -7.49 37.72 1.02
N GLY A 157 -7.32 37.10 -0.16
CA GLY A 157 -6.10 37.25 -0.94
C GLY A 157 -4.89 36.42 -0.48
N ILE A 158 -4.96 35.76 0.66
CA ILE A 158 -3.86 34.99 1.26
C ILE A 158 -4.07 33.49 0.97
N ASN A 159 -3.03 32.80 0.51
CA ASN A 159 -3.03 31.35 0.33
C ASN A 159 -2.86 30.65 1.69
N HIS A 160 -3.81 29.82 2.04
CA HIS A 160 -3.76 28.93 3.19
C HIS A 160 -3.39 27.54 2.69
N ASN A 161 -2.15 27.13 2.96
CA ASN A 161 -1.65 25.79 2.67
C ASN A 161 -1.57 25.01 3.98
N PRO A 162 -2.33 23.90 4.14
CA PRO A 162 -2.26 23.05 5.33
C PRO A 162 -1.01 22.17 5.35
N ASN A 163 -0.23 22.12 4.25
CA ASN A 163 0.99 21.32 4.07
C ASN A 163 0.76 19.82 4.35
N VAL A 164 -0.41 19.31 3.97
CA VAL A 164 -0.71 17.88 4.05
C VAL A 164 -0.16 17.22 2.79
N ASN A 165 0.85 16.36 2.95
CA ASN A 165 1.47 15.61 1.87
C ASN A 165 1.66 14.18 2.34
N LEU A 166 1.43 13.20 1.45
CA LEU A 166 1.67 11.78 1.67
C LEU A 166 2.99 11.37 1.02
N VAL A 167 3.76 10.54 1.70
CA VAL A 167 4.80 9.70 1.11
C VAL A 167 4.61 8.29 1.64
N ARG A 168 4.43 7.33 0.75
CA ARG A 168 4.16 5.93 1.09
C ARG A 168 5.21 5.00 0.48
N TYR A 169 5.69 4.07 1.27
CA TYR A 169 6.54 2.97 0.81
C TYR A 169 5.93 1.64 1.25
N ALA A 170 5.19 0.98 0.35
CA ALA A 170 4.38 -0.19 0.65
C ALA A 170 3.32 0.11 1.74
N ASP A 171 3.41 -0.57 2.88
CA ASP A 171 2.56 -0.42 4.07
C ASP A 171 3.03 0.68 5.04
N ASP A 172 4.29 1.13 4.91
CA ASP A 172 4.83 2.26 5.67
C ASP A 172 4.46 3.60 4.99
N PHE A 173 4.05 4.60 5.76
CA PHE A 173 3.78 5.92 5.21
C PHE A 173 4.07 7.04 6.22
N ILE A 174 4.33 8.21 5.69
CA ILE A 174 4.31 9.46 6.44
C ILE A 174 3.30 10.43 5.81
N ILE A 175 2.61 11.19 6.67
CA ILE A 175 1.77 12.31 6.25
C ILE A 175 2.24 13.54 7.01
N THR A 176 2.56 14.60 6.28
CA THR A 176 2.96 15.87 6.89
C THR A 176 1.75 16.75 7.18
N GLY A 177 1.92 17.75 8.04
CA GLY A 177 0.88 18.72 8.33
C GLY A 177 1.45 19.98 9.00
N LYS A 178 0.73 21.10 8.85
CA LYS A 178 1.14 22.37 9.40
C LYS A 178 1.03 22.41 10.93
N THR A 179 0.04 21.73 11.50
CA THR A 179 -0.19 21.66 12.96
C THR A 179 -0.45 20.23 13.42
N LYS A 180 -0.20 19.98 14.70
CA LYS A 180 -0.46 18.69 15.33
C LYS A 180 -1.95 18.36 15.34
N GLU A 181 -2.77 19.33 15.67
CA GLU A 181 -4.22 19.21 15.77
C GLU A 181 -4.83 18.81 14.41
N LEU A 182 -4.31 19.35 13.31
CA LEU A 182 -4.72 18.98 11.95
C LEU A 182 -4.48 17.48 11.68
N LEU A 183 -3.29 17.00 12.07
CA LEU A 183 -2.94 15.58 11.88
C LEU A 183 -3.75 14.66 12.78
N GLU A 184 -3.93 15.00 14.06
CA GLU A 184 -4.64 14.16 15.03
C GLU A 184 -6.15 14.14 14.78
N ASN A 185 -6.77 15.29 14.54
CA ASN A 185 -8.22 15.43 14.53
C ASN A 185 -8.85 15.27 13.14
N GLU A 186 -8.09 15.53 12.07
CA GLU A 186 -8.64 15.49 10.72
C GLU A 186 -8.00 14.44 9.82
N VAL A 187 -6.65 14.28 9.85
CA VAL A 187 -5.93 13.35 9.00
C VAL A 187 -6.02 11.92 9.53
N ARG A 188 -5.70 11.72 10.82
CA ARG A 188 -5.71 10.40 11.46
C ARG A 188 -7.04 9.66 11.34
N PRO A 189 -8.22 10.28 11.53
CA PRO A 189 -9.50 9.60 11.34
C PRO A 189 -9.74 9.15 9.90
N LEU A 190 -9.25 9.89 8.89
CA LEU A 190 -9.35 9.49 7.49
C LEU A 190 -8.51 8.24 7.21
N VAL A 191 -7.28 8.20 7.70
CA VAL A 191 -6.40 7.04 7.52
C VAL A 191 -6.97 5.81 8.23
N GLY A 192 -7.56 5.97 9.41
CA GLY A 192 -8.18 4.88 10.18
C GLY A 192 -9.41 4.25 9.51
N ILE A 193 -10.01 4.91 8.52
CA ILE A 193 -11.11 4.35 7.70
C ILE A 193 -10.56 3.46 6.58
N TYR A 194 -9.29 3.62 6.21
CA TYR A 194 -8.61 2.89 5.12
C TYR A 194 -7.67 1.76 5.64
N GLY A 195 -7.51 1.62 6.97
CA GLY A 195 -6.67 0.60 7.61
C GLY A 195 -7.44 -0.56 8.24
#